data_ab20043062d9e7da22a9a8926837a68a
#
_entry.id   ab20043062d9e7da22a9a8926837a68a
#
_cell.length_a   1.000
_cell.length_b   1.000
_cell.length_c   1.000
_cell.angle_alpha   90.00
_cell.angle_beta   90.00
_cell.angle_gamma   90.00
#
_symmetry.space_group_name_H-M   'P 1'
#
loop_
_entity.id
_entity.type
_entity.pdbx_description
1 polymer ?
#
loop_
_entity_poly.entity_id
_entity_poly.type
_entity_poly.pdbx_seq_one_letter_code
_entity_poly.pdbx_strand_id
1 'polypeptide(L)'
;LHAAISDDECRTWRGYREIYRDPTRNDTPPKSGDRGTAYPYPYLAPNGKVIVMTGQGPASAMLRFNPDWLLETRREDDFSAGLDGWSAFKPFGEVSRWWRDRRQGPALVEAPETRGGTVLHVRRPDDAAGDGAVWNFRMGRTGLLTLRVLLREGFGGAVVSLMDRFFDPTDPNGEKEAVFSLPIQPDGHISVRESLDVGTWCTLQIAWDTPGRMAVVSVDDVPRVYLPRALREPRGVNYLRIRSTAGAIDQAGMYVDYVSVDINDD
;
A
#
# COMPACT_ATOMS: atom_id res chain seq x y z
N LEU A 1 -0.55 -5.45 -13.11
CA LEU A 1 -0.66 -6.86 -13.50
C LEU A 1 -0.46 -7.75 -12.27
N HIS A 2 -1.31 -8.78 -12.10
CA HIS A 2 -1.22 -9.73 -11.00
C HIS A 2 -0.98 -11.14 -11.53
N ALA A 3 -0.43 -12.02 -10.66
CA ALA A 3 -0.33 -13.44 -10.88
C ALA A 3 -0.75 -14.22 -9.63
N ALA A 4 -1.12 -15.46 -9.83
CA ALA A 4 -1.39 -16.45 -8.81
C ALA A 4 -1.06 -17.85 -9.37
N ILE A 5 -0.92 -18.85 -8.50
CA ILE A 5 -0.61 -20.22 -8.86
C ILE A 5 -1.84 -21.07 -8.59
N SER A 6 -2.14 -21.98 -9.52
CA SER A 6 -3.10 -23.07 -9.33
C SER A 6 -2.42 -24.39 -9.68
N ASP A 7 -2.53 -25.39 -8.80
CA ASP A 7 -2.02 -26.76 -9.00
C ASP A 7 -3.15 -27.78 -9.19
N ASP A 8 -4.41 -27.32 -9.29
CA ASP A 8 -5.61 -28.14 -9.31
C ASP A 8 -6.58 -27.76 -10.43
N GLU A 9 -6.05 -27.44 -11.61
CA GLU A 9 -6.82 -27.06 -12.80
C GLU A 9 -7.70 -25.83 -12.58
N CYS A 10 -7.15 -24.79 -11.92
CA CYS A 10 -7.82 -23.52 -11.66
C CYS A 10 -9.01 -23.58 -10.66
N ARG A 11 -9.10 -24.63 -9.86
CA ARG A 11 -10.14 -24.74 -8.81
C ARG A 11 -9.81 -23.88 -7.61
N THR A 12 -8.52 -23.87 -7.21
CA THR A 12 -8.00 -23.00 -6.15
C THR A 12 -6.79 -22.21 -6.62
N TRP A 13 -6.54 -21.08 -5.97
CA TRP A 13 -5.46 -20.16 -6.31
C TRP A 13 -4.74 -19.71 -5.05
N ARG A 14 -3.40 -19.63 -5.13
CA ARG A 14 -2.53 -19.15 -4.04
C ARG A 14 -1.47 -18.19 -4.55
N GLY A 15 -0.85 -17.43 -3.67
CA GLY A 15 0.23 -16.53 -4.02
C GLY A 15 -0.21 -15.31 -4.85
N TYR A 16 -1.48 -14.88 -4.72
CA TYR A 16 -1.97 -13.73 -5.47
C TYR A 16 -1.23 -12.46 -5.04
N ARG A 17 -0.47 -11.87 -5.98
CA ARG A 17 0.24 -10.61 -5.79
C ARG A 17 0.51 -9.89 -7.10
N GLU A 18 0.87 -8.63 -7.00
CA GLU A 18 1.21 -7.80 -8.16
C GLU A 18 2.62 -8.16 -8.66
N ILE A 19 2.72 -8.47 -9.96
CA ILE A 19 3.98 -8.85 -10.61
C ILE A 19 4.56 -7.75 -11.46
N TYR A 20 3.75 -6.77 -11.87
CA TYR A 20 4.20 -5.63 -12.68
C TYR A 20 3.30 -4.43 -12.48
N ARG A 21 3.93 -3.29 -12.42
CA ARG A 21 3.35 -1.95 -12.46
C ARG A 21 4.11 -1.14 -13.50
N ASP A 22 3.44 -0.14 -14.07
CA ASP A 22 4.14 0.89 -14.85
C ASP A 22 5.25 1.51 -13.96
N PRO A 23 6.55 1.40 -14.34
CA PRO A 23 7.65 1.93 -13.52
C PRO A 23 7.60 3.45 -13.37
N THR A 24 6.91 4.14 -14.27
CA THR A 24 6.73 5.60 -14.24
C THR A 24 5.38 6.03 -13.64
N ARG A 25 4.67 5.13 -12.94
CA ARG A 25 3.33 5.41 -12.39
C ARG A 25 3.28 6.57 -11.39
N ASN A 26 4.40 6.84 -10.72
CA ASN A 26 4.52 7.93 -9.75
C ASN A 26 4.92 9.27 -10.41
N ASP A 27 5.31 9.25 -11.67
CA ASP A 27 5.72 10.44 -12.41
C ASP A 27 4.53 11.10 -13.11
N THR A 28 4.68 12.36 -13.46
CA THR A 28 3.75 13.02 -14.39
C THR A 28 3.90 12.37 -15.76
N PRO A 29 2.85 11.73 -16.31
CA PRO A 29 2.96 11.05 -17.59
C PRO A 29 3.17 12.05 -18.73
N PRO A 30 3.87 11.69 -19.80
CA PRO A 30 3.94 12.50 -21.00
C PRO A 30 2.54 12.65 -21.62
N LYS A 31 2.35 13.73 -22.36
CA LYS A 31 1.06 14.12 -22.95
C LYS A 31 0.44 13.10 -23.92
N SER A 32 1.22 12.13 -24.39
CA SER A 32 0.78 11.11 -25.35
C SER A 32 1.41 9.75 -25.10
N GLY A 33 0.76 8.69 -25.55
CA GLY A 33 1.22 7.31 -25.45
C GLY A 33 0.31 6.45 -24.58
N ASP A 34 0.21 5.17 -24.93
CA ASP A 34 -0.46 4.17 -24.11
C ASP A 34 0.56 3.53 -23.17
N ARG A 35 0.24 3.50 -21.89
CA ARG A 35 1.07 2.95 -20.80
C ARG A 35 0.36 1.85 -20.03
N GLY A 36 -0.60 1.22 -20.68
CA GLY A 36 -1.33 0.10 -20.07
C GLY A 36 -0.42 -1.09 -19.79
N THR A 37 -0.73 -1.83 -18.73
CA THR A 37 -0.10 -3.11 -18.38
C THR A 37 -0.94 -4.29 -18.86
N ALA A 38 -1.60 -4.14 -19.99
CA ALA A 38 -2.54 -5.10 -20.58
C ALA A 38 -1.83 -6.19 -21.39
N TYR A 39 -2.62 -7.16 -21.83
CA TYR A 39 -2.22 -8.25 -22.75
C TYR A 39 -1.03 -9.08 -22.26
N PRO A 40 -1.09 -9.68 -21.07
CA PRO A 40 -0.02 -10.54 -20.57
C PRO A 40 0.06 -11.85 -21.37
N TYR A 41 1.27 -12.22 -21.77
CA TYR A 41 1.59 -13.50 -22.39
C TYR A 41 2.55 -14.27 -21.48
N PRO A 42 2.03 -15.16 -20.61
CA PRO A 42 2.86 -15.96 -19.75
C PRO A 42 3.43 -17.17 -20.48
N TYR A 43 4.67 -17.53 -20.14
CA TYR A 43 5.37 -18.72 -20.61
C TYR A 43 6.14 -19.35 -19.46
N LEU A 44 5.93 -20.64 -19.21
CA LEU A 44 6.74 -21.41 -18.27
C LEU A 44 7.95 -21.97 -19.01
N ALA A 45 9.13 -21.46 -18.70
CA ALA A 45 10.37 -21.90 -19.32
C ALA A 45 10.81 -23.28 -18.79
N PRO A 46 11.61 -24.07 -19.56
CA PRO A 46 12.08 -25.39 -19.14
C PRO A 46 12.87 -25.40 -17.82
N ASN A 47 13.45 -24.28 -17.43
CA ASN A 47 14.16 -24.09 -16.15
C ASN A 47 13.24 -23.71 -14.97
N GLY A 48 11.91 -23.84 -15.14
CA GLY A 48 10.91 -23.55 -14.10
C GLY A 48 10.63 -22.07 -13.86
N LYS A 49 11.29 -21.15 -14.57
CA LYS A 49 10.98 -19.71 -14.45
C LYS A 49 9.79 -19.31 -15.29
N VAL A 50 8.98 -18.40 -14.79
CA VAL A 50 7.90 -17.76 -15.53
C VAL A 50 8.43 -16.54 -16.25
N ILE A 51 8.15 -16.44 -17.54
CA ILE A 51 8.40 -15.26 -18.36
C ILE A 51 7.04 -14.69 -18.75
N VAL A 52 6.84 -13.39 -18.54
CA VAL A 52 5.61 -12.70 -18.91
C VAL A 52 5.98 -11.49 -19.76
N MET A 53 5.48 -11.45 -20.96
CA MET A 53 5.50 -10.23 -21.78
C MET A 53 4.20 -9.48 -21.55
N THR A 54 4.26 -8.19 -21.30
CA THR A 54 3.09 -7.36 -20.99
C THR A 54 3.35 -5.91 -21.35
N GLY A 55 2.29 -5.10 -21.29
CA GLY A 55 2.35 -3.66 -21.45
C GLY A 55 2.18 -3.21 -22.89
N GLN A 56 2.02 -1.89 -23.03
CA GLN A 56 1.83 -1.21 -24.31
C GLN A 56 2.74 0.01 -24.36
N GLY A 57 3.28 0.28 -25.55
CA GLY A 57 4.15 1.42 -25.78
C GLY A 57 5.32 1.46 -24.79
N PRO A 58 5.57 2.61 -24.13
CA PRO A 58 6.68 2.76 -23.18
C PRO A 58 6.59 1.88 -21.93
N ALA A 59 5.41 1.36 -21.60
CA ALA A 59 5.21 0.44 -20.48
C ALA A 59 5.36 -1.04 -20.87
N SER A 60 5.77 -1.34 -22.10
CA SER A 60 6.06 -2.71 -22.52
C SER A 60 7.23 -3.28 -21.70
N ALA A 61 7.05 -4.48 -21.18
CA ALA A 61 8.04 -5.13 -20.35
C ALA A 61 8.08 -6.65 -20.58
N MET A 62 9.25 -7.22 -20.34
CA MET A 62 9.43 -8.66 -20.20
C MET A 62 9.86 -8.94 -18.75
N LEU A 63 9.00 -9.63 -18.03
CA LEU A 63 9.24 -10.04 -16.64
C LEU A 63 9.76 -11.47 -16.63
N ARG A 64 10.68 -11.74 -15.72
CA ARG A 64 11.15 -13.10 -15.45
C ARG A 64 11.28 -13.32 -13.94
N PHE A 65 10.58 -14.28 -13.40
CA PHE A 65 10.62 -14.58 -11.97
C PHE A 65 10.50 -16.09 -11.71
N ASN A 66 10.93 -16.52 -10.51
CA ASN A 66 10.61 -17.83 -9.98
C ASN A 66 9.17 -17.82 -9.46
N PRO A 67 8.29 -18.77 -9.85
CA PRO A 67 6.93 -18.84 -9.29
C PRO A 67 6.91 -18.92 -7.76
N ASP A 68 7.90 -19.51 -7.10
CA ASP A 68 8.00 -19.55 -5.64
C ASP A 68 7.99 -18.16 -4.99
N TRP A 69 8.47 -17.13 -5.72
CA TRP A 69 8.39 -15.75 -5.27
C TRP A 69 6.96 -15.29 -5.00
N LEU A 70 5.96 -15.82 -5.71
CA LEU A 70 4.55 -15.52 -5.45
C LEU A 70 4.10 -16.04 -4.08
N LEU A 71 4.79 -17.03 -3.54
CA LEU A 71 4.46 -17.68 -2.28
C LEU A 71 5.20 -17.11 -1.07
N GLU A 72 6.16 -16.19 -1.29
CA GLU A 72 6.87 -15.54 -0.19
C GLU A 72 5.88 -14.86 0.75
N THR A 73 5.97 -15.20 2.03
CA THR A 73 5.06 -14.73 3.07
C THR A 73 5.51 -13.41 3.69
N ARG A 74 6.80 -13.07 3.58
CA ARG A 74 7.37 -11.86 4.14
C ARG A 74 7.76 -10.85 3.07
N ARG A 75 7.50 -9.59 3.34
CA ARG A 75 7.97 -8.45 2.58
C ARG A 75 8.23 -7.28 3.51
N GLU A 76 9.27 -6.49 3.21
CA GLU A 76 9.60 -5.28 3.97
C GLU A 76 10.10 -4.18 3.06
N ASP A 77 10.07 -2.94 3.53
CA ASP A 77 10.55 -1.75 2.87
C ASP A 77 10.96 -0.69 3.91
N ASP A 78 12.17 -0.18 3.80
CA ASP A 78 12.74 0.89 4.61
C ASP A 78 12.97 2.18 3.80
N PHE A 79 12.44 2.24 2.58
CA PHE A 79 12.53 3.33 1.63
C PHE A 79 13.96 3.66 1.14
N SER A 80 14.97 2.88 1.48
CA SER A 80 16.35 3.07 0.99
C SER A 80 16.47 2.88 -0.53
N ALA A 81 15.59 2.07 -1.13
CA ALA A 81 15.50 1.84 -2.58
C ALA A 81 14.53 2.80 -3.32
N GLY A 82 14.01 3.82 -2.64
CA GLY A 82 13.03 4.73 -3.22
C GLY A 82 11.59 4.23 -3.16
N LEU A 83 10.73 4.69 -4.09
CA LEU A 83 9.29 4.36 -4.13
C LEU A 83 8.93 3.34 -5.22
N ASP A 84 9.87 2.61 -5.77
CA ASP A 84 9.60 1.63 -6.85
C ASP A 84 8.62 0.54 -6.43
N GLY A 85 8.60 0.19 -5.15
CA GLY A 85 7.64 -0.73 -4.54
C GLY A 85 6.23 -0.16 -4.35
N TRP A 86 6.03 1.15 -4.51
CA TRP A 86 4.84 1.90 -4.12
C TRP A 86 4.12 2.53 -5.31
N SER A 87 2.81 2.69 -5.20
CA SER A 87 2.02 3.61 -6.01
C SER A 87 1.71 4.83 -5.16
N ALA A 88 2.39 5.94 -5.47
CA ALA A 88 2.42 7.17 -4.65
C ALA A 88 2.19 8.39 -5.53
N PHE A 89 1.12 8.39 -6.31
CA PHE A 89 0.74 9.47 -7.22
C PHE A 89 -0.54 10.16 -6.76
N LYS A 90 -0.79 11.38 -7.28
CA LYS A 90 -2.06 12.09 -7.16
C LYS A 90 -2.71 12.22 -8.52
N PRO A 91 -4.03 12.01 -8.67
CA PRO A 91 -4.72 12.35 -9.91
C PRO A 91 -4.82 13.86 -10.08
N PHE A 92 -4.84 14.30 -11.35
CA PHE A 92 -5.29 15.63 -11.75
C PHE A 92 -6.73 15.54 -12.23
N GLY A 93 -7.65 16.27 -11.61
CA GLY A 93 -9.04 16.35 -12.04
C GLY A 93 -9.85 15.09 -11.75
N GLU A 94 -10.77 14.73 -12.64
CA GLU A 94 -11.68 13.61 -12.43
C GLU A 94 -10.98 12.25 -12.46
N VAL A 95 -11.33 11.38 -11.55
CA VAL A 95 -10.76 10.02 -11.33
C VAL A 95 -10.74 9.16 -12.60
N SER A 96 -11.65 9.40 -13.55
CA SER A 96 -11.73 8.64 -14.81
C SER A 96 -10.52 8.80 -15.75
N ARG A 97 -9.64 9.77 -15.48
CA ARG A 97 -8.45 10.05 -16.29
C ARG A 97 -7.13 9.95 -15.53
N TRP A 98 -7.16 9.45 -14.30
CA TRP A 98 -6.00 9.39 -13.41
C TRP A 98 -4.72 8.80 -14.06
N TRP A 99 -4.84 7.88 -14.96
CA TRP A 99 -3.72 7.25 -15.67
C TRP A 99 -3.01 8.19 -16.67
N ARG A 100 -3.69 9.27 -17.10
CA ARG A 100 -3.12 10.32 -17.97
C ARG A 100 -2.77 11.58 -17.21
N ASP A 101 -3.56 11.89 -16.18
CA ASP A 101 -3.52 13.17 -15.46
C ASP A 101 -3.04 12.93 -14.02
N ARG A 102 -1.88 12.28 -13.87
CA ARG A 102 -1.23 12.08 -12.57
C ARG A 102 -0.13 13.09 -12.35
N ARG A 103 0.11 13.40 -11.10
CA ARG A 103 1.27 14.15 -10.63
C ARG A 103 1.93 13.40 -9.48
N GLN A 104 3.14 13.81 -9.14
CA GLN A 104 3.87 13.28 -8.01
C GLN A 104 3.04 13.39 -6.72
N GLY A 105 2.96 12.31 -5.97
CA GLY A 105 2.33 12.21 -4.67
C GLY A 105 3.30 12.52 -3.53
N PRO A 106 3.25 11.74 -2.43
CA PRO A 106 4.15 11.90 -1.29
C PRO A 106 5.62 11.77 -1.70
N ALA A 107 6.48 12.54 -1.05
CA ALA A 107 7.91 12.53 -1.28
C ALA A 107 8.62 11.66 -0.24
N LEU A 108 9.81 11.17 -0.59
CA LEU A 108 10.80 10.73 0.37
C LEU A 108 11.60 11.94 0.84
N VAL A 109 11.76 12.05 2.15
CA VAL A 109 12.53 13.13 2.78
C VAL A 109 13.51 12.53 3.80
N GLU A 110 14.62 13.24 4.03
CA GLU A 110 15.51 12.91 5.15
C GLU A 110 14.82 13.26 6.47
N ALA A 111 14.94 12.38 7.44
CA ALA A 111 14.47 12.64 8.80
C ALA A 111 15.43 11.99 9.81
N PRO A 112 15.55 12.55 11.03
CA PRO A 112 16.41 11.98 12.05
C PRO A 112 15.89 10.62 12.53
N GLU A 113 16.82 9.77 12.98
CA GLU A 113 16.52 8.46 13.60
C GLU A 113 15.75 7.46 12.70
N THR A 114 16.00 7.52 11.39
CA THR A 114 15.38 6.62 10.42
C THR A 114 16.19 5.35 10.21
N ARG A 115 15.52 4.26 9.76
CA ARG A 115 16.20 2.99 9.42
C ARG A 115 16.93 3.07 8.10
N GLY A 116 16.28 3.60 7.06
CA GLY A 116 16.81 3.65 5.69
C GLY A 116 17.41 5.00 5.28
N GLY A 117 17.53 5.98 6.20
CA GLY A 117 18.02 7.33 5.91
C GLY A 117 16.94 8.27 5.34
N THR A 118 15.86 7.74 4.81
CA THR A 118 14.72 8.50 4.27
C THR A 118 13.40 7.96 4.80
N VAL A 119 12.36 8.81 4.77
CA VAL A 119 11.01 8.46 5.19
C VAL A 119 10.00 8.84 4.13
N LEU A 120 8.92 8.09 4.04
CA LEU A 120 7.74 8.48 3.28
C LEU A 120 6.98 9.57 4.06
N HIS A 121 6.83 10.76 3.47
CA HIS A 121 6.15 11.90 4.07
C HIS A 121 4.73 12.04 3.51
N VAL A 122 3.74 11.60 4.26
CA VAL A 122 2.32 11.66 3.89
C VAL A 122 1.66 12.87 4.54
N ARG A 123 1.20 13.83 3.72
CA ARG A 123 0.63 15.11 4.17
C ARG A 123 -0.40 15.66 3.17
N ARG A 124 -0.94 16.83 3.40
CA ARG A 124 -1.69 17.62 2.43
C ARG A 124 -0.94 18.91 2.11
N PRO A 125 -0.02 18.93 1.15
CA PRO A 125 0.88 20.07 0.93
C PRO A 125 0.22 21.29 0.29
N ASP A 126 -0.95 21.12 -0.33
CA ASP A 126 -1.67 22.14 -1.09
C ASP A 126 -3.20 21.95 -1.02
N ASP A 127 -3.97 22.80 -1.70
CA ASP A 127 -5.43 22.73 -1.74
C ASP A 127 -6.00 21.53 -2.53
N ALA A 128 -5.15 20.81 -3.24
CA ALA A 128 -5.55 19.58 -3.92
C ALA A 128 -5.75 18.42 -2.90
N ALA A 129 -5.95 17.21 -3.42
CA ALA A 129 -6.06 16.01 -2.58
C ALA A 129 -4.83 15.83 -1.68
N GLY A 130 -5.03 15.33 -0.48
CA GLY A 130 -3.96 14.88 0.40
C GLY A 130 -3.12 13.78 -0.25
N ASP A 131 -1.89 13.59 0.23
CA ASP A 131 -1.02 12.51 -0.22
C ASP A 131 -1.61 11.14 0.11
N GLY A 132 -1.28 10.17 -0.74
CA GLY A 132 -1.59 8.77 -0.51
C GLY A 132 -0.53 7.87 -1.13
N ALA A 133 -0.33 6.71 -0.54
CA ALA A 133 0.59 5.68 -1.00
C ALA A 133 -0.02 4.30 -0.83
N VAL A 134 0.22 3.42 -1.80
CA VAL A 134 -0.29 2.04 -1.82
C VAL A 134 0.87 1.09 -2.07
N TRP A 135 0.96 0.06 -1.24
CA TRP A 135 1.98 -0.98 -1.29
C TRP A 135 1.35 -2.36 -1.39
N ASN A 136 1.83 -3.18 -2.33
CA ASN A 136 1.31 -4.54 -2.54
C ASN A 136 2.19 -5.57 -1.86
N PHE A 137 1.57 -6.66 -1.43
CA PHE A 137 2.21 -7.88 -0.93
C PHE A 137 1.38 -9.11 -1.32
N ARG A 138 1.87 -10.32 -1.00
CA ARG A 138 1.11 -11.55 -1.22
C ARG A 138 -0.23 -11.47 -0.48
N MET A 139 -1.32 -11.89 -1.13
CA MET A 139 -2.62 -11.97 -0.46
C MET A 139 -2.59 -13.03 0.64
N GLY A 140 -3.07 -12.64 1.83
CA GLY A 140 -3.24 -13.51 2.97
C GLY A 140 -4.56 -13.28 3.70
N ARG A 141 -5.15 -14.34 4.24
CA ARG A 141 -6.38 -14.27 5.05
C ARG A 141 -6.07 -13.87 6.48
N THR A 142 -4.86 -14.22 6.93
CA THR A 142 -4.30 -13.83 8.24
C THR A 142 -2.88 -13.31 8.06
N GLY A 143 -2.46 -12.40 8.91
CA GLY A 143 -1.10 -11.84 8.86
C GLY A 143 -0.89 -10.69 9.83
N LEU A 144 0.32 -10.16 9.79
CA LEU A 144 0.78 -9.04 10.60
C LEU A 144 1.39 -7.97 9.70
N LEU A 145 0.84 -6.77 9.73
CA LEU A 145 1.47 -5.58 9.18
C LEU A 145 2.17 -4.82 10.31
N THR A 146 3.39 -4.40 10.08
CA THR A 146 4.14 -3.52 10.98
C THR A 146 4.51 -2.23 10.26
N LEU A 147 4.26 -1.09 10.89
CA LEU A 147 4.60 0.25 10.42
C LEU A 147 5.35 0.98 11.52
N ARG A 148 6.48 1.61 11.22
CA ARG A 148 7.08 2.58 12.14
C ARG A 148 6.73 3.98 11.67
N VAL A 149 6.02 4.75 12.52
CA VAL A 149 5.42 6.04 12.16
C VAL A 149 5.78 7.13 13.17
N LEU A 150 5.76 8.39 12.69
CA LEU A 150 5.86 9.57 13.53
C LEU A 150 4.85 10.61 13.06
N LEU A 151 3.94 11.01 13.94
CA LEU A 151 3.02 12.13 13.71
C LEU A 151 3.78 13.43 14.03
N ARG A 152 3.85 14.35 13.08
CA ARG A 152 4.55 15.62 13.29
C ARG A 152 3.64 16.62 13.99
N GLU A 153 4.23 17.56 14.72
CA GLU A 153 3.48 18.68 15.32
C GLU A 153 2.72 19.45 14.24
N GLY A 154 1.41 19.60 14.42
CA GLY A 154 0.50 20.16 13.41
C GLY A 154 -0.05 19.12 12.41
N PHE A 155 0.12 17.82 12.67
CA PHE A 155 -0.47 16.74 11.89
C PHE A 155 -1.99 16.90 11.69
N GLY A 156 -2.46 16.80 10.44
CA GLY A 156 -3.85 17.06 10.06
C GLY A 156 -4.74 15.83 9.97
N GLY A 157 -4.21 14.64 10.27
CA GLY A 157 -4.92 13.37 10.21
C GLY A 157 -4.48 12.48 9.06
N ALA A 158 -4.61 11.17 9.27
CA ALA A 158 -4.34 10.13 8.26
C ALA A 158 -5.26 8.92 8.45
N VAL A 159 -5.22 8.01 7.49
CA VAL A 159 -5.85 6.69 7.59
C VAL A 159 -4.90 5.63 7.06
N VAL A 160 -4.78 4.53 7.80
CA VAL A 160 -4.07 3.32 7.41
C VAL A 160 -5.11 2.25 7.11
N SER A 161 -5.13 1.74 5.88
CA SER A 161 -6.13 0.77 5.43
C SER A 161 -5.48 -0.49 4.88
N LEU A 162 -6.06 -1.63 5.20
CA LEU A 162 -5.76 -2.93 4.60
C LEU A 162 -6.83 -3.25 3.56
N MET A 163 -6.38 -3.53 2.32
CA MET A 163 -7.24 -3.67 1.16
C MET A 163 -7.09 -5.07 0.53
N ASP A 164 -8.15 -5.56 -0.13
CA ASP A 164 -8.13 -6.81 -0.90
C ASP A 164 -7.85 -6.60 -2.39
N ARG A 165 -7.70 -5.33 -2.82
CA ARG A 165 -7.41 -4.92 -4.21
C ARG A 165 -6.79 -3.53 -4.23
N PHE A 166 -6.24 -3.15 -5.37
CA PHE A 166 -5.71 -1.81 -5.59
C PHE A 166 -6.84 -0.76 -5.63
N PHE A 167 -6.60 0.35 -4.94
CA PHE A 167 -7.37 1.58 -5.07
C PHE A 167 -6.44 2.76 -5.32
N ASP A 168 -6.96 3.82 -5.93
CA ASP A 168 -6.25 5.08 -6.07
C ASP A 168 -5.70 5.52 -4.70
N PRO A 169 -4.40 5.90 -4.63
CA PRO A 169 -3.79 6.28 -3.35
C PRO A 169 -4.53 7.40 -2.62
N THR A 170 -5.16 8.32 -3.36
CA THR A 170 -5.74 9.55 -2.80
C THR A 170 -7.26 9.59 -2.75
N ASP A 171 -7.97 8.64 -3.39
CA ASP A 171 -9.42 8.63 -3.43
C ASP A 171 -10.03 8.38 -2.04
N PRO A 172 -10.78 9.35 -1.46
CA PRO A 172 -11.41 9.18 -0.15
C PRO A 172 -12.48 8.08 -0.13
N ASN A 173 -13.02 7.68 -1.28
CA ASN A 173 -13.98 6.57 -1.32
C ASN A 173 -13.31 5.21 -1.13
N GLY A 174 -12.00 5.11 -1.31
CA GLY A 174 -11.25 3.87 -1.09
C GLY A 174 -11.41 3.31 0.34
N GLU A 175 -11.59 4.16 1.35
CA GLU A 175 -11.79 3.69 2.73
C GLU A 175 -13.07 2.88 2.93
N LYS A 176 -14.11 3.13 2.13
CA LYS A 176 -15.38 2.38 2.18
C LYS A 176 -15.23 0.95 1.70
N GLU A 177 -14.19 0.70 0.91
CA GLU A 177 -13.84 -0.60 0.33
C GLU A 177 -12.70 -1.29 1.09
N ALA A 178 -12.26 -0.72 2.20
CA ALA A 178 -11.20 -1.31 3.01
C ALA A 178 -11.70 -2.57 3.74
N VAL A 179 -10.84 -3.57 3.85
CA VAL A 179 -11.11 -4.74 4.70
C VAL A 179 -11.04 -4.33 6.17
N PHE A 180 -9.98 -3.60 6.52
CA PHE A 180 -9.78 -2.96 7.82
C PHE A 180 -9.27 -1.54 7.62
N SER A 181 -9.70 -0.62 8.46
CA SER A 181 -9.29 0.78 8.39
C SER A 181 -9.04 1.35 9.77
N LEU A 182 -7.87 1.95 9.96
CA LEU A 182 -7.45 2.63 11.19
C LEU A 182 -7.36 4.13 10.89
N PRO A 183 -8.35 4.93 11.27
CA PRO A 183 -8.23 6.38 11.23
C PRO A 183 -7.30 6.87 12.34
N ILE A 184 -6.46 7.85 12.04
CA ILE A 184 -5.62 8.58 12.99
C ILE A 184 -6.05 10.04 12.92
N GLN A 185 -6.65 10.52 14.02
CA GLN A 185 -7.16 11.88 14.11
C GLN A 185 -6.02 12.91 14.21
N PRO A 186 -6.27 14.20 13.96
CA PRO A 186 -5.24 15.25 14.05
C PRO A 186 -4.52 15.34 15.39
N ASP A 187 -5.18 14.96 16.47
CA ASP A 187 -4.64 14.91 17.83
C ASP A 187 -3.99 13.57 18.19
N GLY A 188 -3.79 12.69 17.20
CA GLY A 188 -3.21 11.37 17.36
C GLY A 188 -4.18 10.27 17.78
N HIS A 189 -5.44 10.56 18.10
CA HIS A 189 -6.40 9.53 18.51
C HIS A 189 -6.64 8.50 17.40
N ILE A 190 -6.54 7.22 17.78
CA ILE A 190 -6.85 6.04 16.95
C ILE A 190 -8.13 5.35 17.43
N SER A 191 -8.65 5.74 18.58
CA SER A 191 -9.96 5.36 19.12
C SER A 191 -10.40 6.39 20.17
N VAL A 192 -11.54 6.19 20.81
CA VAL A 192 -12.04 7.07 21.89
C VAL A 192 -11.08 7.16 23.08
N ARG A 193 -10.23 6.14 23.30
CA ARG A 193 -9.39 6.03 24.50
C ARG A 193 -7.89 5.93 24.20
N GLU A 194 -7.53 5.69 22.95
CA GLU A 194 -6.16 5.39 22.56
C GLU A 194 -5.65 6.42 21.57
N SER A 195 -4.45 6.91 21.76
CA SER A 195 -3.78 7.86 20.90
C SER A 195 -2.32 7.49 20.69
N LEU A 196 -1.74 7.99 19.60
CA LEU A 196 -0.32 8.01 19.32
C LEU A 196 0.24 9.35 19.79
N ASP A 197 1.42 9.33 20.36
CA ASP A 197 2.09 10.55 20.81
C ASP A 197 2.64 11.32 19.61
N VAL A 198 2.24 12.60 19.49
CA VAL A 198 2.76 13.51 18.47
C VAL A 198 4.23 13.81 18.76
N GLY A 199 5.07 13.82 17.72
CA GLY A 199 6.50 14.08 17.84
C GLY A 199 7.34 12.87 18.28
N THR A 200 6.73 11.71 18.48
CA THR A 200 7.42 10.50 18.94
C THR A 200 7.27 9.37 17.92
N TRP A 201 8.36 8.68 17.60
CA TRP A 201 8.31 7.46 16.80
C TRP A 201 7.62 6.36 17.58
N CYS A 202 6.65 5.70 16.95
CA CYS A 202 6.02 4.51 17.49
C CYS A 202 5.89 3.41 16.42
N THR A 203 5.73 2.18 16.86
CA THR A 203 5.49 1.03 16.01
C THR A 203 4.01 0.65 16.06
N LEU A 204 3.34 0.80 14.92
CA LEU A 204 1.98 0.30 14.73
C LEU A 204 2.04 -1.11 14.16
N GLN A 205 1.33 -2.03 14.78
CA GLN A 205 1.14 -3.39 14.29
C GLN A 205 -0.34 -3.64 14.09
N ILE A 206 -0.71 -4.22 12.94
CA ILE A 206 -2.09 -4.61 12.63
C ILE A 206 -2.09 -6.11 12.33
N ALA A 207 -2.45 -6.91 13.31
CA ALA A 207 -2.66 -8.35 13.15
C ALA A 207 -4.08 -8.59 12.64
N TRP A 208 -4.24 -9.08 11.41
CA TRP A 208 -5.57 -9.29 10.83
C TRP A 208 -5.93 -10.77 10.73
N ASP A 209 -7.22 -11.01 10.89
CA ASP A 209 -7.89 -12.30 10.68
C ASP A 209 -9.19 -12.05 9.91
N THR A 210 -9.18 -12.31 8.58
CA THR A 210 -10.37 -12.10 7.74
C THR A 210 -11.47 -13.15 8.02
N PRO A 211 -11.19 -14.43 8.26
CA PRO A 211 -12.18 -15.39 8.78
C PRO A 211 -12.78 -14.99 10.12
N GLY A 212 -11.94 -14.58 11.08
CA GLY A 212 -12.36 -14.11 12.40
C GLY A 212 -13.06 -12.75 12.38
N ARG A 213 -13.04 -12.06 11.23
CA ARG A 213 -13.68 -10.75 11.01
C ARG A 213 -13.13 -9.63 11.89
N MET A 214 -11.90 -9.70 12.27
CA MET A 214 -11.28 -8.76 13.19
C MET A 214 -9.82 -8.51 12.86
N ALA A 215 -9.34 -7.32 13.19
CA ALA A 215 -7.91 -7.05 13.33
C ALA A 215 -7.63 -6.44 14.70
N VAL A 216 -6.44 -6.72 15.24
CA VAL A 216 -5.93 -6.14 16.47
C VAL A 216 -4.84 -5.15 16.12
N VAL A 217 -4.98 -3.91 16.59
CA VAL A 217 -3.96 -2.89 16.48
C VAL A 217 -3.18 -2.82 17.78
N SER A 218 -1.86 -2.98 17.70
CA SER A 218 -0.94 -2.76 18.80
C SER A 218 -0.09 -1.53 18.53
N VAL A 219 0.27 -0.82 19.60
CA VAL A 219 1.23 0.29 19.59
C VAL A 219 2.36 -0.11 20.51
N ASP A 220 3.59 -0.15 19.97
CA ASP A 220 4.79 -0.58 20.70
C ASP A 220 4.56 -1.91 21.46
N ASP A 221 4.07 -2.91 20.70
CA ASP A 221 3.75 -4.27 21.14
C ASP A 221 2.58 -4.39 22.16
N VAL A 222 1.90 -3.28 22.49
CA VAL A 222 0.76 -3.29 23.40
C VAL A 222 -0.55 -3.22 22.62
N PRO A 223 -1.45 -4.25 22.68
CA PRO A 223 -2.76 -4.20 22.03
C PRO A 223 -3.60 -3.02 22.53
N ARG A 224 -4.15 -2.22 21.61
CA ARG A 224 -4.88 -0.99 21.90
C ARG A 224 -6.30 -0.97 21.32
N VAL A 225 -6.45 -1.38 20.05
CA VAL A 225 -7.71 -1.22 19.33
C VAL A 225 -8.07 -2.52 18.60
N TYR A 226 -9.36 -2.82 18.58
CA TYR A 226 -9.94 -3.90 17.78
C TYR A 226 -10.72 -3.28 16.61
N LEU A 227 -10.33 -3.64 15.38
CA LEU A 227 -10.99 -3.19 14.16
C LEU A 227 -11.92 -4.28 13.64
N PRO A 228 -13.23 -4.04 13.56
CA PRO A 228 -14.12 -4.97 12.88
C PRO A 228 -13.85 -4.96 11.38
N ARG A 229 -14.01 -6.12 10.74
CA ARG A 229 -13.94 -6.21 9.28
C ARG A 229 -15.12 -5.46 8.65
N ALA A 230 -14.82 -4.47 7.80
CA ALA A 230 -15.84 -3.67 7.12
C ALA A 230 -16.37 -4.38 5.86
N LEU A 231 -15.48 -4.91 5.02
CA LEU A 231 -15.86 -5.60 3.78
C LEU A 231 -16.43 -6.99 4.10
N ARG A 232 -17.57 -7.34 3.47
CA ARG A 232 -18.31 -8.57 3.81
C ARG A 232 -17.56 -9.86 3.48
N GLU A 233 -16.96 -9.97 2.30
CA GLU A 233 -16.37 -11.22 1.81
C GLU A 233 -15.02 -10.97 1.10
N PRO A 234 -14.00 -10.44 1.84
CA PRO A 234 -12.68 -10.30 1.25
C PRO A 234 -12.04 -11.67 1.03
N ARG A 235 -11.31 -11.82 -0.07
CA ARG A 235 -10.51 -13.03 -0.34
C ARG A 235 -9.27 -13.12 0.55
N GLY A 236 -8.88 -12.01 1.13
CA GLY A 236 -7.71 -11.81 1.97
C GLY A 236 -7.35 -10.32 1.95
N VAL A 237 -6.16 -10.01 2.41
CA VAL A 237 -5.54 -8.67 2.35
C VAL A 237 -4.27 -8.78 1.51
N ASN A 238 -4.05 -7.86 0.59
CA ASN A 238 -2.84 -7.82 -0.24
C ASN A 238 -2.33 -6.41 -0.54
N TYR A 239 -2.95 -5.37 0.04
CA TYR A 239 -2.47 -4.01 -0.07
C TYR A 239 -2.54 -3.29 1.27
N LEU A 240 -1.47 -2.54 1.56
CA LEU A 240 -1.47 -1.44 2.50
C LEU A 240 -1.78 -0.17 1.72
N ARG A 241 -2.65 0.67 2.25
CA ARG A 241 -2.91 2.01 1.76
C ARG A 241 -2.82 3.01 2.91
N ILE A 242 -2.01 4.05 2.73
CA ILE A 242 -1.84 5.14 3.69
C ILE A 242 -2.27 6.42 2.99
N ARG A 243 -3.14 7.22 3.60
CA ARG A 243 -3.62 8.48 3.02
C ARG A 243 -3.77 9.57 4.08
N SER A 244 -3.37 10.81 3.73
CA SER A 244 -3.71 11.98 4.54
C SER A 244 -5.21 12.27 4.49
N THR A 245 -5.80 12.50 5.64
CA THR A 245 -7.21 12.90 5.80
C THR A 245 -7.36 14.37 6.18
N ALA A 246 -6.28 15.14 6.15
CA ALA A 246 -6.28 16.55 6.51
C ALA A 246 -7.34 17.33 5.72
N GLY A 247 -8.21 18.07 6.44
CA GLY A 247 -9.27 18.89 5.85
C GLY A 247 -8.77 20.19 5.23
N ALA A 248 -7.57 20.64 5.60
CA ALA A 248 -6.89 21.83 5.12
C ALA A 248 -5.44 21.50 4.78
N ILE A 249 -4.68 22.49 4.27
CA ILE A 249 -3.23 22.36 4.05
C ILE A 249 -2.57 21.93 5.35
N ASP A 250 -1.82 20.83 5.27
CA ASP A 250 -1.05 20.24 6.35
C ASP A 250 0.38 20.00 5.85
N GLN A 251 1.32 20.84 6.27
CA GLN A 251 2.73 20.69 5.92
C GLN A 251 3.47 19.75 6.89
N ALA A 252 2.89 19.48 8.04
CA ALA A 252 3.43 18.59 9.04
C ALA A 252 3.32 17.12 8.59
N GLY A 253 2.10 16.62 8.49
CA GLY A 253 1.83 15.25 8.07
C GLY A 253 2.38 14.18 9.00
N MET A 254 2.53 13.00 8.44
CA MET A 254 3.06 11.80 9.09
C MET A 254 4.28 11.29 8.33
N TYR A 255 5.29 10.86 9.07
CA TYR A 255 6.42 10.09 8.54
C TYR A 255 6.19 8.59 8.70
N VAL A 256 6.62 7.83 7.71
CA VAL A 256 6.73 6.36 7.77
C VAL A 256 8.13 5.98 7.33
N ASP A 257 8.91 5.30 8.17
CA ASP A 257 10.30 4.94 7.85
C ASP A 257 10.52 3.44 7.67
N TYR A 258 9.53 2.63 8.00
CA TYR A 258 9.60 1.19 7.85
C TYR A 258 8.21 0.58 7.71
N VAL A 259 8.12 -0.39 6.84
CA VAL A 259 6.93 -1.22 6.65
C VAL A 259 7.35 -2.68 6.51
N SER A 260 6.68 -3.59 7.17
CA SER A 260 6.81 -5.02 6.89
C SER A 260 5.48 -5.73 6.98
N VAL A 261 5.37 -6.85 6.29
CA VAL A 261 4.24 -7.76 6.37
C VAL A 261 4.72 -9.18 6.51
N ASP A 262 4.07 -9.94 7.39
CA ASP A 262 4.20 -11.38 7.54
C ASP A 262 2.82 -12.02 7.33
N ILE A 263 2.71 -12.93 6.35
CA ILE A 263 1.48 -13.68 6.04
C ILE A 263 1.55 -15.01 6.77
N ASN A 264 0.49 -15.36 7.49
CA ASN A 264 0.46 -16.53 8.38
C ASN A 264 -0.39 -17.69 7.84
N ASP A 265 -1.05 -17.52 6.69
CA ASP A 265 -1.83 -18.58 6.05
C ASP A 265 -1.05 -19.25 4.91
N ASP A 266 -1.16 -20.57 4.86
CA ASP A 266 -0.60 -21.45 3.81
C ASP A 266 -1.37 -21.36 2.48
#